data_8a4662a5f091653dc39cc7f079051c0c
#
_entry.id   8a4662a5f091653dc39cc7f079051c0c
#
_cell.length_a   1.000
_cell.length_b   1.000
_cell.length_c   1.000
_cell.angle_alpha   90.00
_cell.angle_beta   90.00
_cell.angle_gamma   90.00
#
_symmetry.space_group_name_H-M   'P 1'
#
loop_
_entity.id
_entity.type
_entity.pdbx_description
1 polymer ?
#
loop_
_entity_poly.entity_id
_entity_poly.type
_entity_poly.pdbx_seq_one_letter_code
_entity_poly.pdbx_strand_id
1 'polypeptide(L)'
;MPNLSIIMRRAWSLFRKSMAPYSRPAFASCLRQAWNEARNAPITPWDVLQRFVSVPRGAHRAVVIRQAKLALASAQARMARYGRAGAPANWSAAKHRSADLMRVANLEAIVAAEKAAAGLAATYTAKRDGGGFVLKRNGVEFGRLTGPASALSFTTTDDALAERVRSTFIPWGGVPAILAKVRAADEALRLSRIA
;
A
#
# COMPACT_ATOMS: atom_id res chain seq x y z
N MET A 1 -22.32 1.32 -0.85
CA MET A 1 -23.45 1.97 -0.16
C MET A 1 -23.06 2.23 1.29
N PRO A 2 -23.45 3.37 1.89
CA PRO A 2 -23.16 3.61 3.31
C PRO A 2 -23.84 2.56 4.19
N ASN A 3 -23.15 2.13 5.26
CA ASN A 3 -23.69 1.11 6.17
C ASN A 3 -24.79 1.73 7.05
N LEU A 4 -26.02 1.24 6.93
CA LEU A 4 -27.20 1.73 7.64
C LEU A 4 -26.99 1.74 9.18
N SER A 5 -26.35 0.72 9.72
CA SER A 5 -26.04 0.63 11.15
C SER A 5 -25.13 1.78 11.64
N ILE A 6 -24.17 2.21 10.83
CA ILE A 6 -23.28 3.34 11.15
C ILE A 6 -24.08 4.65 11.12
N ILE A 7 -24.94 4.82 10.11
CA ILE A 7 -25.79 6.01 9.98
C ILE A 7 -26.75 6.12 11.17
N MET A 8 -27.39 5.04 11.54
CA MET A 8 -28.31 5.02 12.71
C MET A 8 -27.58 5.35 14.01
N ARG A 9 -26.40 4.75 14.25
CA ARG A 9 -25.58 5.11 15.43
C ARG A 9 -25.17 6.57 15.43
N ARG A 10 -24.82 7.12 14.27
CA ARG A 10 -24.48 8.55 14.13
C ARG A 10 -25.70 9.43 14.40
N ALA A 11 -26.87 9.11 13.86
CA ALA A 11 -28.11 9.84 14.08
C ALA A 11 -28.47 9.88 15.59
N TRP A 12 -28.39 8.74 16.29
CA TRP A 12 -28.57 8.68 17.72
C TRP A 12 -27.54 9.49 18.52
N SER A 13 -26.29 9.50 18.09
CA SER A 13 -25.25 10.34 18.69
C SER A 13 -25.56 11.83 18.55
N LEU A 14 -25.98 12.27 17.38
CA LEU A 14 -26.39 13.66 17.12
C LEU A 14 -27.60 14.03 17.96
N PHE A 15 -28.60 13.16 18.00
CA PHE A 15 -29.80 13.38 18.77
C PHE A 15 -29.51 13.54 20.27
N ARG A 16 -28.69 12.66 20.85
CA ARG A 16 -28.27 12.77 22.26
C ARG A 16 -27.49 14.05 22.56
N LYS A 17 -26.68 14.54 21.63
CA LYS A 17 -25.94 15.80 21.78
C LYS A 17 -26.85 17.03 21.73
N SER A 18 -27.98 16.96 21.02
CA SER A 18 -28.90 18.09 20.91
C SER A 18 -29.68 18.37 22.19
N MET A 19 -29.66 17.44 23.17
CA MET A 19 -30.42 17.50 24.44
C MET A 19 -31.92 17.81 24.26
N ALA A 20 -32.43 17.67 23.03
CA ALA A 20 -33.82 17.93 22.71
C ALA A 20 -34.73 16.80 23.21
N PRO A 21 -35.95 17.11 23.68
CA PRO A 21 -36.91 16.07 23.99
C PRO A 21 -37.21 15.22 22.76
N TYR A 22 -37.44 13.91 22.97
CA TYR A 22 -37.67 13.02 21.86
C TYR A 22 -38.90 13.40 21.06
N SER A 23 -38.72 13.70 19.81
CA SER A 23 -39.79 13.84 18.82
C SER A 23 -39.37 13.23 17.49
N ARG A 24 -40.35 12.66 16.74
CA ARG A 24 -40.06 12.11 15.41
C ARG A 24 -39.43 13.13 14.47
N PRO A 25 -39.87 14.40 14.39
CA PRO A 25 -39.24 15.40 13.53
C PRO A 25 -37.80 15.72 13.93
N ALA A 26 -37.50 15.82 15.24
CA ALA A 26 -36.15 16.08 15.72
C ALA A 26 -35.18 14.92 15.37
N PHE A 27 -35.61 13.68 15.59
CA PHE A 27 -34.80 12.53 15.21
C PHE A 27 -34.64 12.41 13.69
N ALA A 28 -35.69 12.68 12.90
CA ALA A 28 -35.61 12.69 11.44
C ALA A 28 -34.62 13.74 10.90
N SER A 29 -34.49 14.89 11.57
CA SER A 29 -33.47 15.89 11.25
C SER A 29 -32.06 15.35 11.48
N CYS A 30 -31.80 14.74 12.64
CA CYS A 30 -30.51 14.09 12.93
C CYS A 30 -30.19 12.95 11.96
N LEU A 31 -31.19 12.18 11.55
CA LEU A 31 -31.04 11.12 10.56
C LEU A 31 -30.66 11.67 9.17
N ARG A 32 -31.33 12.76 8.74
CA ARG A 32 -30.96 13.45 7.48
C ARG A 32 -29.55 13.97 7.52
N GLN A 33 -29.14 14.58 8.64
CA GLN A 33 -27.77 15.04 8.83
C GLN A 33 -26.77 13.87 8.75
N ALA A 34 -27.02 12.77 9.48
CA ALA A 34 -26.17 11.59 9.45
C ALA A 34 -26.03 10.98 8.04
N TRP A 35 -27.12 10.98 7.26
CA TRP A 35 -27.09 10.58 5.85
C TRP A 35 -26.23 11.50 4.98
N ASN A 36 -26.37 12.82 5.16
CA ASN A 36 -25.56 13.80 4.42
C ASN A 36 -24.07 13.67 4.77
N GLU A 37 -23.75 13.53 6.06
CA GLU A 37 -22.37 13.27 6.50
C GLU A 37 -21.82 11.98 5.86
N ALA A 38 -22.60 10.90 5.83
CA ALA A 38 -22.17 9.62 5.27
C ALA A 38 -22.00 9.66 3.73
N ARG A 39 -22.81 10.47 3.01
CA ARG A 39 -22.67 10.68 1.57
C ARG A 39 -21.46 11.53 1.21
N ASN A 40 -21.19 12.54 2.03
CA ASN A 40 -20.11 13.49 1.81
C ASN A 40 -18.82 13.10 2.53
N ALA A 41 -18.81 11.99 3.28
CA ALA A 41 -17.62 11.48 3.92
C ALA A 41 -16.53 11.20 2.90
N PRO A 42 -15.31 11.67 3.10
CA PRO A 42 -14.21 11.37 2.22
C PRO A 42 -14.01 9.84 2.18
N ILE A 43 -13.81 9.32 0.97
CA ILE A 43 -13.52 7.89 0.77
C ILE A 43 -12.19 7.60 1.44
N THR A 44 -12.20 6.79 2.50
CA THR A 44 -10.96 6.42 3.18
C THR A 44 -10.15 5.43 2.34
N PRO A 45 -8.82 5.42 2.49
CA PRO A 45 -7.99 4.39 1.85
C PRO A 45 -8.47 2.97 2.16
N TRP A 46 -9.01 2.74 3.35
CA TRP A 46 -9.59 1.45 3.75
C TRP A 46 -10.84 1.08 2.95
N ASP A 47 -11.74 2.04 2.66
CA ASP A 47 -12.92 1.78 1.83
C ASP A 47 -12.53 1.42 0.39
N VAL A 48 -11.44 2.04 -0.11
CA VAL A 48 -10.85 1.67 -1.40
C VAL A 48 -10.33 0.24 -1.37
N LEU A 49 -9.57 -0.12 -0.34
CA LEU A 49 -9.06 -1.47 -0.18
C LEU A 49 -10.18 -2.51 -0.13
N GLN A 50 -11.23 -2.28 0.65
CA GLN A 50 -12.38 -3.19 0.76
C GLN A 50 -13.17 -3.36 -0.56
N ARG A 51 -13.15 -2.36 -1.44
CA ARG A 51 -13.79 -2.46 -2.76
C ARG A 51 -13.03 -3.33 -3.75
N PHE A 52 -11.71 -3.39 -3.61
CA PHE A 52 -10.83 -4.05 -4.58
C PHE A 52 -10.17 -5.32 -4.03
N VAL A 53 -10.18 -5.48 -2.73
CA VAL A 53 -9.55 -6.61 -2.05
C VAL A 53 -10.45 -7.01 -0.88
N SER A 54 -10.87 -8.27 -0.85
CA SER A 54 -11.68 -8.80 0.25
C SER A 54 -10.82 -9.04 1.50
N VAL A 55 -10.43 -7.95 2.15
CA VAL A 55 -9.71 -8.03 3.43
C VAL A 55 -10.70 -7.80 4.58
N PRO A 56 -10.85 -8.75 5.53
CA PRO A 56 -11.71 -8.57 6.67
C PRO A 56 -11.28 -7.37 7.52
N ARG A 57 -12.26 -6.65 8.10
CA ARG A 57 -11.96 -5.63 9.11
C ARG A 57 -11.30 -6.30 10.31
N GLY A 58 -10.19 -5.74 10.79
CA GLY A 58 -9.42 -6.32 11.89
C GLY A 58 -8.41 -7.39 11.45
N ALA A 59 -8.23 -7.62 10.15
CA ALA A 59 -7.16 -8.47 9.65
C ALA A 59 -5.78 -7.97 10.12
N HIS A 60 -4.87 -8.92 10.38
CA HIS A 60 -3.50 -8.58 10.77
C HIS A 60 -2.82 -7.72 9.67
N ARG A 61 -2.02 -6.71 10.07
CA ARG A 61 -1.36 -5.76 9.14
C ARG A 61 -0.57 -6.45 8.03
N ALA A 62 0.09 -7.58 8.33
CA ALA A 62 0.81 -8.36 7.32
C ALA A 62 -0.10 -8.84 6.18
N VAL A 63 -1.32 -9.27 6.50
CA VAL A 63 -2.32 -9.69 5.51
C VAL A 63 -2.77 -8.50 4.67
N VAL A 64 -3.05 -7.36 5.31
CA VAL A 64 -3.46 -6.12 4.62
C VAL A 64 -2.37 -5.67 3.65
N ILE A 65 -1.11 -5.60 4.10
CA ILE A 65 0.03 -5.20 3.27
C ILE A 65 0.19 -6.16 2.07
N ARG A 66 0.11 -7.47 2.30
CA ARG A 66 0.24 -8.47 1.24
C ARG A 66 -0.84 -8.33 0.18
N GLN A 67 -2.09 -8.23 0.60
CA GLN A 67 -3.23 -8.09 -0.31
C GLN A 67 -3.23 -6.76 -1.04
N ALA A 68 -2.90 -5.65 -0.36
CA ALA A 68 -2.76 -4.35 -1.00
C ALA A 68 -1.64 -4.33 -2.05
N LYS A 69 -0.49 -4.99 -1.79
CA LYS A 69 0.60 -5.14 -2.77
C LYS A 69 0.16 -5.92 -4.00
N LEU A 70 -0.60 -7.02 -3.84
CA LEU A 70 -1.13 -7.80 -4.97
C LEU A 70 -2.11 -6.97 -5.82
N ALA A 71 -3.01 -6.25 -5.16
CA ALA A 71 -3.95 -5.36 -5.86
C ALA A 71 -3.24 -4.21 -6.59
N LEU A 72 -2.19 -3.65 -5.97
CA LEU A 72 -1.36 -2.61 -6.57
C LEU A 72 -0.64 -3.13 -7.81
N ALA A 73 0.02 -4.28 -7.73
CA ALA A 73 0.69 -4.89 -8.88
C ALA A 73 -0.28 -5.16 -10.04
N SER A 74 -1.50 -5.64 -9.75
CA SER A 74 -2.56 -5.83 -10.73
C SER A 74 -3.01 -4.52 -11.37
N ALA A 75 -3.17 -3.44 -10.59
CA ALA A 75 -3.53 -2.13 -11.10
C ALA A 75 -2.44 -1.52 -11.97
N GLN A 76 -1.17 -1.63 -11.55
CA GLN A 76 -0.01 -1.17 -12.33
C GLN A 76 0.13 -1.95 -13.66
N ALA A 77 -0.10 -3.27 -13.65
CA ALA A 77 -0.10 -4.08 -14.87
C ALA A 77 -1.20 -3.65 -15.86
N ARG A 78 -2.39 -3.27 -15.37
CA ARG A 78 -3.44 -2.68 -16.23
C ARG A 78 -3.00 -1.34 -16.79
N MET A 79 -2.42 -0.47 -15.95
CA MET A 79 -1.91 0.85 -16.37
C MET A 79 -0.86 0.73 -17.48
N ALA A 80 0.05 -0.24 -17.40
CA ALA A 80 1.07 -0.49 -18.41
C ALA A 80 0.47 -0.85 -19.79
N ARG A 81 -0.76 -1.37 -19.83
CA ARG A 81 -1.45 -1.66 -21.10
C ARG A 81 -1.92 -0.41 -21.83
N TYR A 82 -2.24 0.68 -21.11
CA TYR A 82 -2.68 1.93 -21.72
C TYR A 82 -1.58 2.73 -22.41
N GLY A 83 -0.30 2.44 -22.11
CA GLY A 83 0.87 3.07 -22.74
C GLY A 83 1.36 2.37 -24.00
N ARG A 84 0.76 1.23 -24.41
CA ARG A 84 1.20 0.50 -25.60
C ARG A 84 0.61 1.11 -26.87
N ALA A 85 1.38 1.12 -27.95
CA ALA A 85 0.91 1.50 -29.27
C ALA A 85 -0.32 0.65 -29.67
N GLY A 86 -1.38 1.29 -30.12
CA GLY A 86 -2.65 0.63 -30.46
C GLY A 86 -3.71 0.55 -29.35
N ALA A 87 -3.45 1.11 -28.18
CA ALA A 87 -4.49 1.27 -27.17
C ALA A 87 -5.61 2.21 -27.69
N PRO A 88 -6.89 1.84 -27.54
CA PRO A 88 -7.97 2.65 -28.08
C PRO A 88 -8.02 4.03 -27.42
N ALA A 89 -7.94 5.08 -28.21
CA ALA A 89 -7.98 6.48 -27.79
C ALA A 89 -9.41 7.00 -27.63
N ASN A 90 -10.34 6.16 -27.15
CA ASN A 90 -11.72 6.58 -26.94
C ASN A 90 -11.95 7.11 -25.52
N TRP A 91 -13.06 7.84 -25.34
CA TRP A 91 -13.44 8.44 -24.06
C TRP A 91 -13.58 7.39 -22.92
N SER A 92 -14.02 6.19 -23.23
CA SER A 92 -14.14 5.07 -22.27
C SER A 92 -12.77 4.65 -21.75
N ALA A 93 -11.75 4.55 -22.62
CA ALA A 93 -10.38 4.22 -22.22
C ALA A 93 -9.76 5.32 -21.32
N ALA A 94 -10.01 6.59 -21.64
CA ALA A 94 -9.56 7.71 -20.80
C ALA A 94 -10.18 7.67 -19.39
N LYS A 95 -11.48 7.37 -19.29
CA LYS A 95 -12.18 7.20 -18.01
C LYS A 95 -11.62 6.03 -17.19
N HIS A 96 -11.38 4.88 -17.81
CA HIS A 96 -10.79 3.73 -17.14
C HIS A 96 -9.36 4.00 -16.68
N ARG A 97 -8.56 4.69 -17.48
CA ARG A 97 -7.22 5.10 -17.12
C ARG A 97 -7.22 6.02 -15.90
N SER A 98 -8.10 7.02 -15.86
CA SER A 98 -8.23 7.93 -14.71
C SER A 98 -8.62 7.15 -13.44
N ALA A 99 -9.58 6.22 -13.53
CA ALA A 99 -9.98 5.40 -12.40
C ALA A 99 -8.84 4.49 -11.91
N ASP A 100 -8.05 3.91 -12.80
CA ASP A 100 -6.91 3.08 -12.43
C ASP A 100 -5.76 3.91 -11.85
N LEU A 101 -5.52 5.14 -12.31
CA LEU A 101 -4.56 6.07 -11.70
C LEU A 101 -4.93 6.36 -10.24
N MET A 102 -6.18 6.73 -9.98
CA MET A 102 -6.64 6.97 -8.60
C MET A 102 -6.55 5.71 -7.74
N ARG A 103 -6.84 4.54 -8.32
CA ARG A 103 -6.71 3.26 -7.63
C ARG A 103 -5.27 2.97 -7.22
N VAL A 104 -4.31 3.18 -8.12
CA VAL A 104 -2.87 3.02 -7.84
C VAL A 104 -2.47 3.95 -6.70
N ALA A 105 -2.77 5.25 -6.79
CA ALA A 105 -2.41 6.22 -5.75
C ALA A 105 -2.99 5.86 -4.37
N ASN A 106 -4.25 5.43 -4.32
CA ASN A 106 -4.89 5.02 -3.07
C ASN A 106 -4.26 3.75 -2.48
N LEU A 107 -3.96 2.74 -3.33
CA LEU A 107 -3.32 1.50 -2.88
C LEU A 107 -1.88 1.74 -2.41
N GLU A 108 -1.14 2.62 -3.07
CA GLU A 108 0.20 3.05 -2.61
C GLU A 108 0.14 3.73 -1.25
N ALA A 109 -0.83 4.62 -1.02
CA ALA A 109 -1.03 5.27 0.26
C ALA A 109 -1.38 4.26 1.36
N ILE A 110 -2.23 3.25 1.09
CA ILE A 110 -2.56 2.18 2.03
C ILE A 110 -1.32 1.36 2.37
N VAL A 111 -0.57 0.91 1.36
CA VAL A 111 0.66 0.14 1.57
C VAL A 111 1.66 0.93 2.41
N ALA A 112 1.83 2.22 2.12
CA ALA A 112 2.72 3.09 2.88
C ALA A 112 2.27 3.25 4.34
N ALA A 113 0.99 3.53 4.57
CA ALA A 113 0.42 3.70 5.92
C ALA A 113 0.51 2.41 6.75
N GLU A 114 0.16 1.27 6.17
CA GLU A 114 0.23 -0.02 6.86
C GLU A 114 1.67 -0.47 7.13
N LYS A 115 2.60 -0.19 6.20
CA LYS A 115 4.04 -0.42 6.44
C LYS A 115 4.57 0.47 7.57
N ALA A 116 4.19 1.73 7.60
CA ALA A 116 4.59 2.65 8.68
C ALA A 116 4.06 2.15 10.03
N ALA A 117 2.78 1.79 10.10
CA ALA A 117 2.15 1.28 11.32
C ALA A 117 2.71 -0.07 11.77
N ALA A 118 3.23 -0.89 10.85
CA ALA A 118 3.90 -2.16 11.16
C ALA A 118 5.40 -1.99 11.48
N GLY A 119 5.94 -0.76 11.51
CA GLY A 119 7.38 -0.52 11.67
C GLY A 119 8.24 -0.99 10.49
N LEU A 120 7.63 -1.24 9.33
CA LEU A 120 8.31 -1.71 8.12
C LEU A 120 8.76 -0.56 7.20
N ALA A 121 8.34 0.66 7.48
CA ALA A 121 8.81 1.83 6.75
C ALA A 121 10.32 1.98 6.94
N ALA A 122 11.07 1.90 5.86
CA ALA A 122 12.52 1.99 5.88
C ALA A 122 13.03 2.71 4.64
N THR A 123 14.05 3.54 4.83
CA THR A 123 14.79 4.17 3.74
C THR A 123 15.99 3.31 3.39
N TYR A 124 16.08 2.91 2.13
CA TYR A 124 17.19 2.12 1.62
C TYR A 124 18.08 2.99 0.75
N THR A 125 19.36 2.96 1.00
CA THR A 125 20.36 3.71 0.22
C THR A 125 21.53 2.79 -0.12
N ALA A 126 22.14 3.02 -1.28
CA ALA A 126 23.39 2.40 -1.68
C ALA A 126 24.44 3.51 -1.80
N LYS A 127 25.55 3.40 -1.08
CA LYS A 127 26.66 4.34 -1.15
C LYS A 127 27.88 3.60 -1.69
N ARG A 128 28.57 4.19 -2.66
CA ARG A 128 29.82 3.63 -3.19
C ARG A 128 30.90 3.62 -2.10
N ASP A 129 31.59 2.50 -1.97
CA ASP A 129 32.68 2.30 -1.01
C ASP A 129 33.76 1.42 -1.66
N GLY A 130 34.88 2.05 -2.04
CA GLY A 130 35.96 1.36 -2.75
C GLY A 130 35.48 0.70 -4.05
N GLY A 131 35.67 -0.61 -4.17
CA GLY A 131 35.27 -1.42 -5.32
C GLY A 131 33.83 -1.94 -5.30
N GLY A 132 32.97 -1.45 -4.38
CA GLY A 132 31.63 -1.96 -4.21
C GLY A 132 30.62 -0.90 -3.75
N PHE A 133 29.52 -1.39 -3.15
CA PHE A 133 28.49 -0.52 -2.57
C PHE A 133 28.08 -1.03 -1.20
N VAL A 134 28.02 -0.13 -0.22
CA VAL A 134 27.44 -0.37 1.10
C VAL A 134 25.96 -0.09 1.03
N LEU A 135 25.15 -1.08 1.40
CA LEU A 135 23.69 -0.96 1.49
C LEU A 135 23.30 -0.60 2.92
N LYS A 136 22.56 0.51 3.06
CA LYS A 136 22.08 0.99 4.36
C LYS A 136 20.57 1.00 4.41
N ARG A 137 20.03 0.61 5.58
CA ARG A 137 18.62 0.69 5.95
C ARG A 137 18.49 1.64 7.12
N ASN A 138 17.77 2.73 6.95
CA ASN A 138 17.65 3.82 7.94
C ASN A 138 19.02 4.33 8.44
N GLY A 139 19.98 4.44 7.52
CA GLY A 139 21.34 4.87 7.85
C GLY A 139 22.27 3.78 8.39
N VAL A 140 21.75 2.62 8.81
CA VAL A 140 22.52 1.49 9.33
C VAL A 140 22.89 0.54 8.20
N GLU A 141 24.15 0.12 8.14
CA GLU A 141 24.63 -0.88 7.19
C GLU A 141 23.95 -2.23 7.46
N PHE A 142 23.43 -2.88 6.41
CA PHE A 142 22.82 -4.20 6.49
C PHE A 142 23.34 -5.17 5.43
N GLY A 143 24.17 -4.71 4.51
CA GLY A 143 24.78 -5.55 3.50
C GLY A 143 25.69 -4.79 2.56
N ARG A 144 26.42 -5.52 1.75
CA ARG A 144 27.37 -4.99 0.75
C ARG A 144 27.17 -5.65 -0.59
N LEU A 145 27.39 -4.89 -1.66
CA LEU A 145 27.55 -5.40 -3.02
C LEU A 145 29.02 -5.30 -3.40
N THR A 146 29.62 -6.41 -3.80
CA THR A 146 31.03 -6.50 -4.19
C THR A 146 31.14 -7.19 -5.56
N GLY A 147 32.18 -6.89 -6.29
CA GLY A 147 32.41 -7.46 -7.62
C GLY A 147 32.26 -6.47 -8.77
N PRO A 148 32.58 -6.91 -10.00
CA PRO A 148 32.43 -6.08 -11.19
C PRO A 148 30.95 -5.79 -11.49
N ALA A 149 30.66 -4.71 -12.21
CA ALA A 149 29.31 -4.29 -12.54
C ALA A 149 28.46 -5.37 -13.26
N SER A 150 29.13 -6.29 -13.93
CA SER A 150 28.50 -7.43 -14.62
C SER A 150 28.18 -8.62 -13.70
N ALA A 151 28.78 -8.68 -12.50
CA ALA A 151 28.68 -9.82 -11.59
C ALA A 151 28.76 -9.38 -10.13
N LEU A 152 27.86 -8.47 -9.71
CA LEU A 152 27.77 -8.02 -8.33
C LEU A 152 27.22 -9.14 -7.43
N SER A 153 27.95 -9.45 -6.35
CA SER A 153 27.53 -10.36 -5.31
C SER A 153 27.03 -9.59 -4.08
N PHE A 154 25.97 -10.09 -3.45
CA PHE A 154 25.40 -9.53 -2.22
C PHE A 154 25.91 -10.32 -1.01
N THR A 155 26.43 -9.61 -0.02
CA THR A 155 26.85 -10.15 1.27
C THR A 155 26.13 -9.41 2.40
N THR A 156 25.71 -10.13 3.44
CA THR A 156 25.03 -9.58 4.61
C THR A 156 25.32 -10.45 5.84
N THR A 157 25.15 -9.89 7.02
CA THR A 157 25.23 -10.60 8.30
C THR A 157 23.92 -11.32 8.67
N ASP A 158 22.81 -11.05 7.97
CA ASP A 158 21.53 -11.75 8.16
C ASP A 158 21.45 -12.94 7.21
N ASP A 159 21.72 -14.16 7.73
CA ASP A 159 21.72 -15.40 6.94
C ASP A 159 20.40 -15.67 6.24
N ALA A 160 19.26 -15.34 6.90
CA ALA A 160 17.94 -15.52 6.30
C ALA A 160 17.73 -14.57 5.11
N LEU A 161 18.28 -13.36 5.18
CA LEU A 161 18.26 -12.43 4.06
C LEU A 161 19.21 -12.88 2.95
N ALA A 162 20.41 -13.35 3.31
CA ALA A 162 21.39 -13.87 2.34
C ALA A 162 20.80 -15.02 1.52
N GLU A 163 20.17 -16.00 2.17
CA GLU A 163 19.54 -17.14 1.50
C GLU A 163 18.38 -16.70 0.59
N ARG A 164 17.55 -15.78 1.07
CA ARG A 164 16.43 -15.28 0.28
C ARG A 164 16.85 -14.47 -0.95
N VAL A 165 17.97 -13.76 -0.87
CA VAL A 165 18.53 -13.03 -2.02
C VAL A 165 19.22 -14.00 -2.99
N ARG A 166 19.92 -15.05 -2.50
CA ARG A 166 20.53 -16.08 -3.34
C ARG A 166 19.51 -16.85 -4.18
N SER A 167 18.35 -17.15 -3.60
CA SER A 167 17.26 -17.85 -4.32
C SER A 167 16.60 -16.98 -5.40
N THR A 168 16.88 -15.68 -5.43
CA THR A 168 16.32 -14.75 -6.41
C THR A 168 17.36 -14.43 -7.48
N PHE A 169 17.06 -14.72 -8.74
CA PHE A 169 17.90 -14.32 -9.86
C PHE A 169 18.08 -12.79 -9.87
N ILE A 170 19.32 -12.32 -9.81
CA ILE A 170 19.64 -10.88 -9.86
C ILE A 170 19.64 -10.46 -11.33
N PRO A 171 18.69 -9.65 -11.80
CA PRO A 171 18.63 -9.27 -13.21
C PRO A 171 19.75 -8.29 -13.56
N TRP A 172 20.15 -8.33 -14.82
CA TRP A 172 20.97 -7.32 -15.46
C TRP A 172 20.23 -5.96 -15.36
N GLY A 173 20.73 -5.03 -14.61
CA GLY A 173 20.07 -3.73 -14.39
C GLY A 173 20.86 -2.82 -13.47
N GLY A 174 22.08 -3.24 -13.11
CA GLY A 174 22.96 -2.46 -12.26
C GLY A 174 22.50 -2.34 -10.79
N VAL A 175 23.17 -1.50 -10.04
CA VAL A 175 22.96 -1.30 -8.60
C VAL A 175 21.49 -0.97 -8.23
N PRO A 176 20.75 -0.12 -8.97
CA PRO A 176 19.37 0.18 -8.61
C PRO A 176 18.44 -1.03 -8.66
N ALA A 177 18.61 -1.92 -9.65
CA ALA A 177 17.80 -3.13 -9.78
C ALA A 177 18.12 -4.14 -8.68
N ILE A 178 19.40 -4.29 -8.34
CA ILE A 178 19.84 -5.14 -7.22
C ILE A 178 19.31 -4.59 -5.90
N LEU A 179 19.44 -3.29 -5.65
CA LEU A 179 18.93 -2.66 -4.44
C LEU A 179 17.41 -2.84 -4.32
N ALA A 180 16.66 -2.73 -5.40
CA ALA A 180 15.22 -2.96 -5.40
C ALA A 180 14.85 -4.40 -5.00
N LYS A 181 15.62 -5.40 -5.48
CA LYS A 181 15.42 -6.81 -5.11
C LYS A 181 15.80 -7.11 -3.67
N VAL A 182 16.96 -6.62 -3.23
CA VAL A 182 17.41 -6.78 -1.83
C VAL A 182 16.40 -6.14 -0.90
N ARG A 183 15.91 -4.95 -1.24
CA ARG A 183 14.82 -4.28 -0.52
C ARG A 183 13.56 -5.12 -0.46
N ALA A 184 13.12 -5.69 -1.57
CA ALA A 184 11.92 -6.52 -1.61
C ALA A 184 12.07 -7.80 -0.77
N ALA A 185 13.26 -8.41 -0.77
CA ALA A 185 13.57 -9.58 0.05
C ALA A 185 13.59 -9.24 1.55
N ASP A 186 14.24 -8.14 1.94
CA ASP A 186 14.27 -7.66 3.33
C ASP A 186 12.86 -7.30 3.85
N GLU A 187 12.08 -6.56 3.06
CA GLU A 187 10.68 -6.25 3.42
C GLU A 187 9.83 -7.53 3.60
N ALA A 188 10.00 -8.50 2.71
CA ALA A 188 9.26 -9.76 2.79
C ALA A 188 9.68 -10.59 4.03
N LEU A 189 10.97 -10.59 4.37
CA LEU A 189 11.48 -11.24 5.57
C LEU A 189 10.95 -10.57 6.84
N ARG A 190 11.01 -9.25 6.91
CA ARG A 190 10.46 -8.48 8.04
C ARG A 190 8.95 -8.66 8.17
N LEU A 191 8.23 -8.71 7.04
CA LEU A 191 6.80 -8.98 7.05
C LEU A 191 6.47 -10.39 7.59
N SER A 192 7.29 -11.39 7.28
CA SER A 192 7.09 -12.75 7.81
C SER A 192 7.39 -12.86 9.32
N ARG A 193 8.22 -11.98 9.87
CA ARG A 193 8.53 -11.94 11.31
C ARG A 193 7.44 -11.29 12.16
N ILE A 194 6.52 -10.52 11.55
CA ILE A 194 5.38 -9.88 12.24
C ILE A 194 4.04 -10.57 11.96
N ALA A 195 4.00 -11.56 11.10
CA ALA A 195 2.81 -12.36 10.77
C ALA A 195 2.69 -13.56 11.69
#